data_5691ab1821d202f4d6e16d12700350e9
#
_entry.id   5691ab1821d202f4d6e16d12700350e9
#
_cell.length_a   1.000
_cell.length_b   1.000
_cell.length_c   1.000
_cell.angle_alpha   90.00
_cell.angle_beta   90.00
_cell.angle_gamma   90.00
#
_symmetry.space_group_name_H-M   'P 1'
#
loop_
_entity.id
_entity.type
_entity.pdbx_description
1 polymer ?
#
loop_
_entity_poly.entity_id
_entity_poly.type
_entity_poly.pdbx_seq_one_letter_code
_entity_poly.pdbx_strand_id
1 'polypeptide(L)' 'MKNDRDKILQILADKPLKLFAIMQRVNIRNEQECHQLLLKMRDEMLVKFDIKSGFWAKI' A
#
# COMPACT_ATOMS: atom_id res chain seq x y z
N MET A 1 -5.64 -1.30 -18.38
CA MET A 1 -5.39 -0.21 -17.43
C MET A 1 -4.73 -0.75 -16.17
N LYS A 2 -3.76 -0.03 -15.67
CA LYS A 2 -3.17 -0.39 -14.39
C LYS A 2 -4.16 -0.08 -13.28
N ASN A 3 -4.36 -1.01 -12.38
CA ASN A 3 -5.20 -0.78 -11.22
C ASN A 3 -4.33 -0.29 -10.05
N ASP A 4 -4.99 0.13 -8.97
CA ASP A 4 -4.29 0.68 -7.81
C ASP A 4 -3.37 -0.33 -7.15
N ARG A 5 -3.70 -1.62 -7.24
CA ARG A 5 -2.87 -2.69 -6.68
C ARG A 5 -1.48 -2.69 -7.33
N ASP A 6 -1.45 -2.60 -8.66
CA ASP A 6 -0.18 -2.61 -9.39
C ASP A 6 0.64 -1.37 -9.05
N LYS A 7 -0.02 -0.22 -8.95
CA LYS A 7 0.67 1.01 -8.58
C LYS A 7 1.27 0.92 -7.19
N ILE A 8 0.52 0.38 -6.22
CA ILE A 8 1.02 0.22 -4.87
C ILE A 8 2.21 -0.72 -4.85
N LEU A 9 2.14 -1.84 -5.56
CA LEU A 9 3.25 -2.77 -5.61
C LEU A 9 4.51 -2.13 -6.19
N GLN A 10 4.36 -1.30 -7.23
CA GLN A 10 5.49 -0.61 -7.82
C GLN A 10 6.17 0.35 -6.85
N ILE A 11 5.38 1.16 -6.14
CA ILE A 11 5.98 2.12 -5.22
C ILE A 11 6.57 1.45 -3.99
N LEU A 12 5.96 0.39 -3.48
CA LEU A 12 6.49 -0.34 -2.33
C LEU A 12 7.69 -1.19 -2.69
N ALA A 13 7.85 -1.53 -3.97
CA ALA A 13 9.07 -2.22 -4.43
C ALA A 13 10.29 -1.33 -4.29
N ASP A 14 10.10 -0.02 -4.35
CA ASP A 14 11.19 0.94 -4.19
C ASP A 14 11.57 1.11 -2.72
N LYS A 15 10.58 1.32 -1.86
CA LYS A 15 10.83 1.48 -0.42
C LYS A 15 9.53 1.36 0.35
N PRO A 16 9.60 1.04 1.66
CA PRO A 16 8.41 1.04 2.52
C PRO A 16 7.84 2.46 2.65
N LEU A 17 6.52 2.56 2.77
CA LEU A 17 5.83 3.83 2.88
C LEU A 17 4.68 3.73 3.87
N LYS A 18 4.34 4.84 4.49
CA LYS A 18 3.16 4.94 5.34
C LYS A 18 1.91 5.14 4.50
N LEU A 19 0.75 4.87 5.09
CA LEU A 19 -0.53 4.92 4.40
C LEU A 19 -0.73 6.22 3.61
N PHE A 20 -0.49 7.37 4.25
CA PHE A 20 -0.72 8.66 3.59
C PHE A 20 0.21 8.88 2.40
N ALA A 21 1.44 8.40 2.52
CA ALA A 21 2.38 8.50 1.40
C ALA A 21 1.92 7.63 0.23
N ILE A 22 1.40 6.44 0.53
CA ILE A 22 0.85 5.56 -0.51
C ILE A 22 -0.34 6.23 -1.19
N MET A 23 -1.25 6.80 -0.40
CA MET A 23 -2.42 7.49 -0.94
C MET A 23 -2.03 8.60 -1.91
N GLN A 24 -1.04 9.39 -1.54
CA GLN A 24 -0.57 10.48 -2.39
C GLN A 24 0.05 9.96 -3.69
N ARG A 25 0.85 8.90 -3.59
CA ARG A 25 1.54 8.34 -4.75
C ARG A 25 0.61 7.70 -5.75
N VAL A 26 -0.44 7.03 -5.27
CA VAL A 26 -1.39 6.36 -6.15
C VAL A 26 -2.67 7.16 -6.39
N ASN A 27 -2.73 8.35 -5.81
CA ASN A 27 -3.85 9.27 -6.00
C ASN A 27 -5.19 8.70 -5.52
N ILE A 28 -5.16 7.98 -4.41
CA ILE A 28 -6.37 7.52 -3.73
C ILE A 28 -6.69 8.53 -2.64
N ARG A 29 -7.86 9.16 -2.71
CA ARG A 29 -8.23 10.23 -1.78
C ARG A 29 -8.95 9.75 -0.54
N ASN A 30 -9.50 8.54 -0.58
CA ASN A 30 -10.23 7.97 0.55
C ASN A 30 -9.32 7.05 1.34
N GLU A 31 -9.03 7.45 2.60
CA GLU A 31 -8.14 6.70 3.46
C GLU A 31 -8.64 5.27 3.68
N GLN A 32 -9.96 5.13 3.92
CA GLN A 32 -10.54 3.83 4.19
C GLN A 32 -10.42 2.90 2.99
N GLU A 33 -10.63 3.41 1.79
CA GLU A 33 -10.48 2.61 0.58
C GLU A 33 -9.05 2.13 0.42
N CYS A 34 -8.09 3.01 0.62
CA CYS A 34 -6.69 2.66 0.49
C CYS A 34 -6.29 1.62 1.55
N HIS A 35 -6.74 1.83 2.78
CA HIS A 35 -6.46 0.90 3.87
C HIS A 35 -7.04 -0.48 3.60
N GLN A 36 -8.29 -0.55 3.15
CA GLN A 36 -8.92 -1.83 2.83
C GLN A 36 -8.21 -2.54 1.70
N LEU A 37 -7.77 -1.80 0.70
CA LEU A 37 -7.01 -2.38 -0.40
C LEU A 37 -5.69 -2.97 0.09
N LEU A 38 -4.98 -2.25 0.96
CA LEU A 38 -3.74 -2.74 1.54
C LEU A 38 -3.96 -3.98 2.41
N LEU A 39 -5.05 -4.01 3.18
CA LEU A 39 -5.37 -5.18 3.99
C LEU A 39 -5.64 -6.40 3.12
N LYS A 40 -6.34 -6.21 2.02
CA LYS A 40 -6.60 -7.27 1.07
C LYS A 40 -5.30 -7.78 0.44
N MET A 41 -4.42 -6.86 0.05
CA MET A 41 -3.13 -7.22 -0.51
C MET A 41 -2.26 -7.95 0.51
N ARG A 42 -2.38 -7.59 1.79
CA ARG A 42 -1.70 -8.32 2.86
C ARG A 42 -2.21 -9.75 2.96
N ASP A 43 -3.52 -9.93 2.89
CA ASP A 43 -4.12 -11.27 2.91
C ASP A 43 -3.65 -12.11 1.72
N GLU A 44 -3.37 -11.47 0.60
CA GLU A 44 -2.86 -12.14 -0.60
C GLU A 44 -1.34 -12.33 -0.55
N MET A 45 -0.71 -11.92 0.54
CA MET A 45 0.73 -12.07 0.77
C MET A 45 1.58 -11.26 -0.20
N LEU A 46 1.05 -10.13 -0.64
CA LEU A 46 1.76 -9.22 -1.54
C LEU A 46 2.51 -8.14 -0.77
N VAL A 47 1.96 -7.73 0.37
CA VAL A 47 2.55 -6.67 1.20
C VAL A 47 2.47 -7.08 2.66
N LYS A 48 3.23 -6.36 3.49
CA LYS A 48 3.23 -6.56 4.94
C LYS A 48 3.19 -5.20 5.63
N PHE A 49 2.73 -5.19 6.87
CA PHE A 49 2.65 -3.99 7.68
C PHE A 49 3.54 -4.14 8.91
N ASP A 50 4.40 -3.17 9.14
CA ASP A 50 5.24 -3.12 10.35
C ASP A 50 4.51 -2.31 11.41
N ILE A 51 4.03 -2.99 12.44
CA ILE A 51 3.26 -2.36 13.52
C ILE A 51 4.10 -1.31 14.23
N LYS A 52 5.39 -1.54 14.39
CA LYS A 52 6.26 -0.64 15.15
C LYS A 52 6.49 0.67 14.43
N SER A 53 6.73 0.63 13.14
CA SER A 53 7.03 1.84 12.37
C SER A 53 5.82 2.43 11.66
N GLY A 54 4.78 1.61 11.42
CA GLY A 54 3.62 2.03 10.65
C GLY A 54 3.86 2.01 9.15
N PHE A 55 4.93 1.40 8.70
CA PHE A 55 5.22 1.31 7.27
C PHE A 55 4.63 0.07 6.64
N TRP A 56 4.12 0.24 5.44
CA TRP A 56 3.76 -0.86 4.54
C TRP A 56 4.95 -1.16 3.64
N ALA A 57 5.18 -2.42 3.38
CA ALA A 57 6.31 -2.85 2.55
C ALA A 57 5.88 -3.99 1.64
N LYS A 58 6.57 -4.11 0.51
CA LYS A 58 6.38 -5.26 -0.38
C LYS A 58 7.07 -6.47 0.22
N ILE A 59 6.40 -7.62 0.17
CA ILE A 59 6.99 -8.89 0.60
C ILE A 59 8.00 -9.38 -0.43
#